data_f312606c44ae8ae1b8cac0120bc4951c
#
_entry.id   f312606c44ae8ae1b8cac0120bc4951c
#
_cell.length_a   1.000
_cell.length_b   1.000
_cell.length_c   1.000
_cell.angle_alpha   90.00
_cell.angle_beta   90.00
_cell.angle_gamma   90.00
#
_symmetry.space_group_name_H-M   'P 1'
#
loop_
_entity.id
_entity.type
_entity.pdbx_description
1 polymer ?
#
loop_
_entity_poly.entity_id
_entity_poly.type
_entity_poly.pdbx_seq_one_letter_code
_entity_poly.pdbx_strand_id
1 'polypeptide(L)'
;MDRSLSQDNGPASAGADDDSSTSASGRYVFPVPGRVYARMEGAACALLRFGFGAIVFTHGLPKALGTSHGSMADPMAGSINMIGKVMGLPFAPQLAFLVMLLETAGAAMLALGLLTRPIALLMTVEMIAISYAMGPTWPWIDRGIEYPVLLGLVALYFAIRGAGAYSLDRKLKREI
;
A
#
# COMPACT_ATOMS: atom_id res chain seq x y z
N MET A 1 -57.85 65.39 9.08
CA MET A 1 -58.19 64.53 7.93
C MET A 1 -57.00 63.60 7.74
N ASP A 2 -57.04 62.49 8.31
CA ASP A 2 -57.78 61.26 8.21
C ASP A 2 -57.01 60.22 7.42
N ARG A 3 -56.95 59.10 8.10
CA ARG A 3 -56.76 57.71 7.65
C ARG A 3 -55.35 57.26 7.22
N SER A 4 -54.68 56.52 8.12
CA SER A 4 -54.92 55.10 8.48
C SER A 4 -54.91 54.17 7.27
N LEU A 5 -54.11 53.17 7.43
CA LEU A 5 -54.31 51.75 7.17
C LEU A 5 -52.93 51.13 6.90
N SER A 6 -52.40 50.35 7.82
CA SER A 6 -52.81 48.98 8.11
C SER A 6 -52.26 47.97 7.12
N GLN A 7 -51.55 47.06 7.76
CA GLN A 7 -51.42 45.69 7.35
C GLN A 7 -50.41 45.41 6.19
N ASP A 8 -49.56 44.47 6.22
CA ASP A 8 -49.93 43.12 6.59
C ASP A 8 -48.66 42.28 6.85
N ASN A 9 -48.85 41.35 7.72
CA ASN A 9 -47.97 40.25 8.03
C ASN A 9 -47.64 39.41 6.82
N GLY A 10 -46.34 39.31 6.50
CA GLY A 10 -45.82 38.19 5.70
C GLY A 10 -45.36 37.08 6.62
N PRO A 11 -45.81 35.85 6.42
CA PRO A 11 -45.38 34.73 7.28
C PRO A 11 -43.94 34.32 7.01
N ALA A 12 -43.28 34.03 8.09
CA ALA A 12 -41.98 33.38 8.12
C ALA A 12 -41.95 32.18 7.20
N SER A 13 -41.11 32.26 6.19
CA SER A 13 -40.73 31.08 5.44
C SER A 13 -39.82 30.22 6.35
N ALA A 14 -40.41 29.15 6.82
CA ALA A 14 -39.70 28.07 7.49
C ALA A 14 -38.48 27.68 6.66
N GLY A 15 -37.31 27.77 7.28
CA GLY A 15 -36.11 27.18 6.78
C GLY A 15 -36.35 25.67 6.62
N ALA A 16 -36.31 25.22 5.40
CA ALA A 16 -36.15 23.80 5.14
C ALA A 16 -34.70 23.47 5.51
N ASP A 17 -34.55 22.93 6.70
CA ASP A 17 -33.34 22.22 7.08
C ASP A 17 -33.23 21.01 6.17
N ASP A 18 -32.49 21.18 5.10
CA ASP A 18 -32.07 20.08 4.21
C ASP A 18 -31.01 19.25 4.93
N ASP A 19 -31.48 18.48 5.90
CA ASP A 19 -30.69 17.49 6.63
C ASP A 19 -30.51 16.24 5.76
N SER A 20 -29.91 16.46 4.58
CA SER A 20 -29.45 15.38 3.70
C SER A 20 -28.10 14.82 4.14
N SER A 21 -27.92 14.56 5.43
CA SER A 21 -26.92 13.60 5.89
C SER A 21 -27.42 12.18 5.57
N THR A 22 -27.47 11.84 4.30
CA THR A 22 -27.53 10.45 3.87
C THR A 22 -26.22 9.79 4.24
N SER A 23 -26.09 9.43 5.52
CA SER A 23 -25.16 8.40 5.94
C SER A 23 -25.53 7.14 5.16
N ALA A 24 -24.72 6.82 4.16
CA ALA A 24 -24.70 5.54 3.50
C ALA A 24 -24.32 4.47 4.54
N SER A 25 -25.25 4.15 5.44
CA SER A 25 -25.17 2.98 6.28
C SER A 25 -25.40 1.78 5.37
N GLY A 26 -24.31 1.27 4.78
CA GLY A 26 -24.33 0.00 4.09
C GLY A 26 -24.99 -1.01 5.04
N ARG A 27 -26.12 -1.57 4.62
CA ARG A 27 -26.80 -2.66 5.34
C ARG A 27 -25.86 -3.86 5.31
N TYR A 28 -25.11 -4.06 6.37
CA TYR A 28 -24.36 -5.30 6.56
C TYR A 28 -25.37 -6.44 6.76
N VAL A 29 -25.16 -7.54 6.07
CA VAL A 29 -25.99 -8.74 6.17
C VAL A 29 -25.97 -9.31 7.60
N PHE A 30 -24.88 -9.06 8.34
CA PHE A 30 -24.76 -9.39 9.75
C PHE A 30 -24.65 -8.12 10.59
N PRO A 31 -25.46 -7.99 11.69
CA PRO A 31 -25.47 -6.80 12.52
C PRO A 31 -24.27 -6.79 13.49
N VAL A 32 -23.05 -6.60 12.95
CA VAL A 32 -21.87 -6.36 13.77
C VAL A 32 -21.73 -4.85 13.97
N PRO A 33 -21.48 -4.36 15.20
CA PRO A 33 -21.29 -2.94 15.45
C PRO A 33 -20.19 -2.34 14.55
N GLY A 34 -20.46 -1.25 13.84
CA GLY A 34 -19.53 -0.64 12.88
C GLY A 34 -18.13 -0.35 13.48
N ARG A 35 -18.06 -0.12 14.81
CA ARG A 35 -16.78 0.05 15.53
C ARG A 35 -15.91 -1.21 15.52
N VAL A 36 -16.52 -2.40 15.50
CA VAL A 36 -15.79 -3.67 15.42
C VAL A 36 -15.18 -3.83 14.05
N TYR A 37 -15.95 -3.59 12.97
CA TYR A 37 -15.42 -3.61 11.61
C TYR A 37 -14.29 -2.61 11.40
N ALA A 38 -14.40 -1.39 11.89
CA ALA A 38 -13.35 -0.38 11.78
C ALA A 38 -12.03 -0.79 12.48
N ARG A 39 -12.14 -1.47 13.64
CA ARG A 39 -10.96 -2.01 14.33
C ARG A 39 -10.36 -3.20 13.58
N MET A 40 -11.20 -4.10 13.08
CA MET A 40 -10.77 -5.26 12.30
C MET A 40 -10.11 -4.83 10.98
N GLU A 41 -10.64 -3.82 10.31
CA GLU A 41 -10.04 -3.25 9.10
C GLU A 41 -8.64 -2.70 9.38
N GLY A 42 -8.47 -1.94 10.46
CA GLY A 42 -7.17 -1.42 10.87
C GLY A 42 -6.16 -2.53 11.18
N ALA A 43 -6.58 -3.56 11.89
CA ALA A 43 -5.75 -4.71 12.22
C ALA A 43 -5.39 -5.55 10.97
N ALA A 44 -6.36 -5.80 10.10
CA ALA A 44 -6.13 -6.52 8.84
C ALA A 44 -5.15 -5.78 7.93
N CYS A 45 -5.29 -4.46 7.81
CA CYS A 45 -4.36 -3.61 7.07
C CYS A 45 -2.93 -3.69 7.65
N ALA A 46 -2.79 -3.61 8.97
CA ALA A 46 -1.49 -3.72 9.63
C ALA A 46 -0.86 -5.11 9.44
N LEU A 47 -1.66 -6.17 9.54
CA LEU A 47 -1.21 -7.55 9.31
C LEU A 47 -0.77 -7.76 7.85
N LEU A 48 -1.55 -7.28 6.89
CA LEU A 48 -1.21 -7.36 5.47
C LEU A 48 0.10 -6.63 5.18
N ARG A 49 0.29 -5.42 5.73
CA ARG A 49 1.50 -4.63 5.57
C ARG A 49 2.71 -5.32 6.21
N PHE A 50 2.56 -5.84 7.42
CA PHE A 50 3.62 -6.59 8.10
C PHE A 50 3.98 -7.85 7.32
N GLY A 51 3.00 -8.63 6.89
CA GLY A 51 3.21 -9.85 6.09
C GLY A 51 3.91 -9.57 4.77
N PHE A 52 3.46 -8.53 4.04
CA PHE A 52 4.12 -8.09 2.82
C PHE A 52 5.58 -7.70 3.08
N GLY A 53 5.84 -6.84 4.07
CA GLY A 53 7.20 -6.43 4.41
C GLY A 53 8.08 -7.60 4.85
N ALA A 54 7.55 -8.54 5.66
CA ALA A 54 8.27 -9.73 6.07
C ALA A 54 8.65 -10.61 4.87
N ILE A 55 7.72 -10.83 3.94
CA ILE A 55 7.98 -11.60 2.72
C ILE A 55 9.10 -10.97 1.90
N VAL A 56 9.01 -9.66 1.61
CA VAL A 56 10.04 -8.97 0.82
C VAL A 56 11.38 -8.96 1.56
N PHE A 57 11.38 -8.79 2.88
CA PHE A 57 12.58 -8.82 3.71
C PHE A 57 13.34 -10.15 3.60
N THR A 58 12.63 -11.28 3.50
CA THR A 58 13.28 -12.60 3.32
C THR A 58 14.02 -12.75 1.99
N HIS A 59 13.70 -11.92 0.98
CA HIS A 59 14.41 -11.88 -0.30
C HIS A 59 15.64 -10.95 -0.25
N GLY A 60 15.53 -9.84 0.46
CA GLY A 60 16.63 -8.89 0.61
C GLY A 60 17.73 -9.34 1.56
N LEU A 61 17.36 -9.98 2.67
CA LEU A 61 18.29 -10.37 3.73
C LEU A 61 19.43 -11.29 3.23
N PRO A 62 19.20 -12.34 2.44
CA PRO A 62 20.27 -13.18 1.90
C PRO A 62 21.21 -12.40 0.97
N LYS A 63 20.70 -11.43 0.20
CA LYS A 63 21.54 -10.55 -0.62
C LYS A 63 22.47 -9.70 0.23
N ALA A 64 21.97 -9.18 1.36
CA ALA A 64 22.74 -8.36 2.29
C ALA A 64 23.79 -9.16 3.06
N LEU A 65 23.49 -10.41 3.41
CA LEU A 65 24.38 -11.30 4.18
C LEU A 65 25.33 -12.11 3.29
N GLY A 66 25.14 -12.11 1.96
CA GLY A 66 25.92 -12.97 1.06
C GLY A 66 25.65 -14.46 1.27
N THR A 67 24.43 -14.81 1.68
CA THR A 67 24.02 -16.21 1.94
C THR A 67 23.07 -16.69 0.84
N SER A 68 22.95 -18.02 0.70
CA SER A 68 22.03 -18.61 -0.26
C SER A 68 20.56 -18.37 0.11
N HIS A 69 19.70 -18.35 -0.91
CA HIS A 69 18.25 -18.27 -0.73
C HIS A 69 17.55 -19.35 -1.58
N GLY A 70 17.03 -20.37 -0.94
CA GLY A 70 16.47 -21.53 -1.61
C GLY A 70 17.48 -22.17 -2.55
N SER A 71 17.14 -22.34 -3.82
CA SER A 71 18.04 -22.90 -4.86
C SER A 71 19.07 -21.90 -5.40
N MET A 72 19.01 -20.65 -4.98
CA MET A 72 19.90 -19.58 -5.44
C MET A 72 21.12 -19.47 -4.53
N ALA A 73 22.29 -19.90 -5.01
CA ALA A 73 23.53 -19.89 -4.23
C ALA A 73 24.03 -18.46 -3.92
N ASP A 74 23.89 -17.54 -4.88
CA ASP A 74 24.25 -16.12 -4.73
C ASP A 74 23.09 -15.24 -5.25
N PRO A 75 22.20 -14.78 -4.35
CA PRO A 75 21.07 -13.94 -4.72
C PRO A 75 21.48 -12.55 -5.21
N MET A 76 22.62 -12.02 -4.76
CA MET A 76 23.12 -10.72 -5.23
C MET A 76 23.59 -10.82 -6.67
N ALA A 77 24.39 -11.84 -7.00
CA ALA A 77 24.80 -12.10 -8.39
C ALA A 77 23.59 -12.36 -9.29
N GLY A 78 22.57 -13.05 -8.79
CA GLY A 78 21.29 -13.24 -9.48
C GLY A 78 20.61 -11.92 -9.83
N SER A 79 20.54 -10.99 -8.90
CA SER A 79 19.97 -9.64 -9.12
C SER A 79 20.79 -8.84 -10.12
N ILE A 80 22.12 -8.84 -10.02
CA ILE A 80 23.00 -8.15 -10.96
C ILE A 80 22.82 -8.72 -12.40
N ASN A 81 22.74 -10.04 -12.53
CA ASN A 81 22.50 -10.68 -13.83
C ASN A 81 21.13 -10.33 -14.40
N MET A 82 20.09 -10.33 -13.58
CA MET A 82 18.74 -9.97 -14.02
C MET A 82 18.72 -8.52 -14.54
N ILE A 83 19.26 -7.58 -13.77
CA ILE A 83 19.28 -6.16 -14.14
C ILE A 83 20.15 -5.91 -15.36
N GLY A 84 21.38 -6.46 -15.40
CA GLY A 84 22.33 -6.17 -16.46
C GLY A 84 22.11 -6.96 -17.74
N LYS A 85 21.84 -8.29 -17.65
CA LYS A 85 21.73 -9.15 -18.83
C LYS A 85 20.31 -9.31 -19.34
N VAL A 86 19.31 -9.44 -18.45
CA VAL A 86 17.93 -9.66 -18.87
C VAL A 86 17.26 -8.33 -19.21
N MET A 87 17.41 -7.32 -18.33
CA MET A 87 16.80 -6.01 -18.55
C MET A 87 17.68 -5.07 -19.39
N GLY A 88 18.97 -5.37 -19.56
CA GLY A 88 19.92 -4.55 -20.34
C GLY A 88 20.22 -3.19 -19.71
N LEU A 89 19.99 -3.04 -18.40
CA LEU A 89 20.20 -1.75 -17.72
C LEU A 89 21.67 -1.54 -17.35
N PRO A 90 22.21 -0.30 -17.52
CA PRO A 90 23.53 0.06 -17.06
C PRO A 90 23.56 0.10 -15.53
N PHE A 91 24.78 0.09 -14.96
CA PHE A 91 24.98 0.18 -13.49
C PHE A 91 24.29 -0.93 -12.69
N ALA A 92 24.21 -2.15 -13.24
CA ALA A 92 23.52 -3.27 -12.63
C ALA A 92 23.96 -3.57 -11.17
N PRO A 93 25.27 -3.51 -10.79
CA PRO A 93 25.67 -3.71 -9.40
C PRO A 93 25.11 -2.64 -8.45
N GLN A 94 25.10 -1.37 -8.86
CA GLN A 94 24.57 -0.26 -8.06
C GLN A 94 23.04 -0.38 -7.90
N LEU A 95 22.35 -0.71 -8.99
CA LEU A 95 20.89 -0.94 -8.95
C LEU A 95 20.54 -2.15 -8.10
N ALA A 96 21.29 -3.25 -8.19
CA ALA A 96 21.09 -4.43 -7.34
C ALA A 96 21.31 -4.10 -5.86
N PHE A 97 22.26 -3.25 -5.54
CA PHE A 97 22.49 -2.76 -4.18
C PHE A 97 21.30 -1.93 -3.68
N LEU A 98 20.75 -1.03 -4.49
CA LEU A 98 19.55 -0.25 -4.13
C LEU A 98 18.31 -1.15 -3.94
N VAL A 99 18.13 -2.15 -4.79
CA VAL A 99 17.08 -3.17 -4.65
C VAL A 99 17.27 -3.93 -3.33
N MET A 100 18.48 -4.38 -3.01
CA MET A 100 18.76 -5.04 -1.73
C MET A 100 18.40 -4.14 -0.53
N LEU A 101 18.74 -2.85 -0.57
CA LEU A 101 18.35 -1.90 0.49
C LEU A 101 16.84 -1.72 0.58
N LEU A 102 16.14 -1.68 -0.55
CA LEU A 102 14.69 -1.57 -0.59
C LEU A 102 14.04 -2.83 -0.03
N GLU A 103 14.51 -4.01 -0.41
CA GLU A 103 14.00 -5.30 0.07
C GLU A 103 14.39 -5.59 1.54
N THR A 104 15.38 -4.93 2.11
CA THR A 104 15.77 -5.07 3.54
C THR A 104 15.24 -3.90 4.38
N ALA A 105 15.94 -2.78 4.37
CA ALA A 105 15.58 -1.62 5.18
C ALA A 105 14.19 -1.07 4.80
N GLY A 106 13.90 -0.95 3.50
CA GLY A 106 12.60 -0.50 3.02
C GLY A 106 11.47 -1.45 3.45
N ALA A 107 11.67 -2.76 3.31
CA ALA A 107 10.69 -3.76 3.72
C ALA A 107 10.43 -3.74 5.24
N ALA A 108 11.46 -3.60 6.06
CA ALA A 108 11.33 -3.43 7.51
C ALA A 108 10.57 -2.15 7.86
N MET A 109 10.90 -1.02 7.22
CA MET A 109 10.20 0.24 7.41
C MET A 109 8.73 0.14 7.01
N LEU A 110 8.44 -0.50 5.87
CA LEU A 110 7.06 -0.74 5.42
C LEU A 110 6.29 -1.61 6.42
N ALA A 111 6.88 -2.71 6.91
CA ALA A 111 6.29 -3.57 7.92
C ALA A 111 5.87 -2.79 9.17
N LEU A 112 6.73 -1.88 9.63
CA LEU A 112 6.49 -1.02 10.78
C LEU A 112 5.55 0.16 10.47
N GLY A 113 5.27 0.42 9.20
CA GLY A 113 4.47 1.57 8.76
C GLY A 113 5.21 2.89 8.87
N LEU A 114 6.47 2.91 8.46
CA LEU A 114 7.31 4.10 8.40
C LEU A 114 7.61 4.44 6.94
N LEU A 115 7.37 5.70 6.54
CA LEU A 115 7.49 6.17 5.16
C LEU A 115 6.74 5.25 4.16
N THR A 116 5.55 4.82 4.55
CA THR A 116 4.81 3.74 3.87
C THR A 116 4.57 4.05 2.41
N ARG A 117 4.11 5.24 2.06
CA ARG A 117 3.76 5.58 0.66
C ARG A 117 4.97 5.59 -0.27
N PRO A 118 6.07 6.32 0.01
CA PRO A 118 7.20 6.35 -0.90
C PRO A 118 7.88 4.97 -1.02
N ILE A 119 8.00 4.22 0.07
CA ILE A 119 8.58 2.87 0.02
C ILE A 119 7.69 1.93 -0.78
N ALA A 120 6.39 1.94 -0.54
CA ALA A 120 5.44 1.11 -1.27
C ALA A 120 5.41 1.44 -2.77
N LEU A 121 5.56 2.73 -3.14
CA LEU A 121 5.66 3.13 -4.55
C LEU A 121 6.93 2.56 -5.20
N LEU A 122 8.09 2.64 -4.53
CA LEU A 122 9.34 2.06 -5.02
C LEU A 122 9.22 0.53 -5.17
N MET A 123 8.61 -0.16 -4.19
CA MET A 123 8.36 -1.60 -4.29
C MET A 123 7.37 -1.96 -5.41
N THR A 124 6.40 -1.10 -5.70
CA THR A 124 5.51 -1.28 -6.87
C THR A 124 6.32 -1.27 -8.16
N VAL A 125 7.22 -0.28 -8.33
CA VAL A 125 8.10 -0.19 -9.49
C VAL A 125 9.02 -1.42 -9.57
N GLU A 126 9.58 -1.86 -8.45
CA GLU A 126 10.41 -3.06 -8.38
C GLU A 126 9.64 -4.31 -8.82
N MET A 127 8.41 -4.53 -8.34
CA MET A 127 7.60 -5.69 -8.72
C MET A 127 7.21 -5.67 -10.20
N ILE A 128 6.97 -4.51 -10.79
CA ILE A 128 6.78 -4.35 -12.24
C ILE A 128 8.04 -4.75 -12.98
N ALA A 129 9.20 -4.28 -12.54
CA ALA A 129 10.49 -4.60 -13.15
C ALA A 129 10.81 -6.11 -13.09
N ILE A 130 10.57 -6.74 -11.92
CA ILE A 130 10.73 -8.19 -11.74
C ILE A 130 9.77 -8.96 -12.66
N SER A 131 8.49 -8.55 -12.72
CA SER A 131 7.50 -9.19 -13.61
C SER A 131 7.93 -9.10 -15.07
N TYR A 132 8.44 -7.97 -15.51
CA TYR A 132 8.99 -7.79 -16.86
C TYR A 132 10.19 -8.72 -17.10
N ALA A 133 11.13 -8.79 -16.15
CA ALA A 133 12.35 -9.59 -16.29
C ALA A 133 12.09 -11.10 -16.26
N MET A 134 11.06 -11.56 -15.54
CA MET A 134 10.69 -12.99 -15.49
C MET A 134 10.01 -13.47 -16.76
N GLY A 135 9.52 -12.58 -17.61
CA GLY A 135 8.94 -12.91 -18.90
C GLY A 135 7.44 -13.24 -18.86
N PRO A 136 6.88 -13.81 -19.94
CA PRO A 136 5.43 -13.90 -20.14
C PRO A 136 4.74 -15.07 -19.42
N THR A 137 5.48 -15.95 -18.74
CA THR A 137 4.91 -17.10 -18.05
C THR A 137 4.05 -16.61 -16.88
N TRP A 138 2.75 -16.98 -16.88
CA TRP A 138 1.81 -16.51 -15.86
C TRP A 138 1.86 -17.37 -14.58
N PRO A 139 1.63 -18.70 -14.62
CA PRO A 139 1.46 -19.50 -13.41
C PRO A 139 2.69 -19.48 -12.51
N TRP A 140 2.51 -19.21 -11.23
CA TRP A 140 3.60 -19.17 -10.24
C TRP A 140 4.32 -20.52 -10.07
N ILE A 141 3.58 -21.63 -10.27
CA ILE A 141 4.12 -22.99 -10.17
C ILE A 141 5.20 -23.25 -11.24
N ASP A 142 5.11 -22.56 -12.37
CA ASP A 142 6.09 -22.59 -13.46
C ASP A 142 7.09 -21.43 -13.38
N ARG A 143 7.29 -20.87 -12.18
CA ARG A 143 8.09 -19.67 -11.94
C ARG A 143 7.57 -18.43 -12.68
N GLY A 144 6.26 -18.34 -12.85
CA GLY A 144 5.60 -17.25 -13.54
C GLY A 144 5.42 -15.99 -12.69
N ILE A 145 4.86 -14.98 -13.32
CA ILE A 145 4.78 -13.61 -12.78
C ILE A 145 3.59 -13.37 -11.85
N GLU A 146 2.69 -14.34 -11.63
CA GLU A 146 1.53 -14.18 -10.72
C GLU A 146 1.93 -13.60 -9.36
N TYR A 147 3.00 -14.16 -8.78
CA TYR A 147 3.43 -13.76 -7.44
C TYR A 147 3.97 -12.33 -7.39
N PRO A 148 4.93 -11.90 -8.21
CA PRO A 148 5.36 -10.50 -8.21
C PRO A 148 4.26 -9.53 -8.64
N VAL A 149 3.34 -9.92 -9.53
CA VAL A 149 2.17 -9.10 -9.87
C VAL A 149 1.28 -8.89 -8.64
N LEU A 150 0.97 -9.96 -7.89
CA LEU A 150 0.18 -9.85 -6.65
C LEU A 150 0.88 -8.95 -5.63
N LEU A 151 2.18 -9.14 -5.41
CA LEU A 151 2.95 -8.27 -4.52
C LEU A 151 2.96 -6.82 -4.99
N GLY A 152 3.07 -6.58 -6.30
CA GLY A 152 2.99 -5.25 -6.89
C GLY A 152 1.65 -4.56 -6.63
N LEU A 153 0.54 -5.28 -6.75
CA LEU A 153 -0.80 -4.76 -6.43
C LEU A 153 -0.96 -4.45 -4.94
N VAL A 154 -0.42 -5.28 -4.06
CA VAL A 154 -0.41 -5.01 -2.61
C VAL A 154 0.45 -3.79 -2.28
N ALA A 155 1.62 -3.65 -2.90
CA ALA A 155 2.47 -2.48 -2.75
C ALA A 155 1.77 -1.21 -3.24
N LEU A 156 1.14 -1.25 -4.42
CA LEU A 156 0.35 -0.14 -4.96
C LEU A 156 -0.80 0.26 -4.03
N TYR A 157 -1.49 -0.72 -3.44
CA TYR A 157 -2.52 -0.45 -2.45
C TYR A 157 -1.97 0.38 -1.28
N PHE A 158 -0.79 0.03 -0.73
CA PHE A 158 -0.18 0.79 0.36
C PHE A 158 0.36 2.15 -0.10
N ALA A 159 0.84 2.27 -1.34
CA ALA A 159 1.26 3.55 -1.90
C ALA A 159 0.10 4.56 -1.97
N ILE A 160 -1.11 4.09 -2.28
CA ILE A 160 -2.32 4.92 -2.36
C ILE A 160 -2.93 5.14 -0.96
N ARG A 161 -3.19 4.05 -0.22
CA ARG A 161 -3.88 4.11 1.07
C ARG A 161 -3.01 4.72 2.18
N GLY A 162 -1.70 4.45 2.16
CA GLY A 162 -0.79 4.79 3.25
C GLY A 162 -0.77 3.76 4.39
N ALA A 163 -0.17 4.16 5.51
CA ALA A 163 0.19 3.25 6.60
C ALA A 163 -0.97 2.72 7.45
N GLY A 164 -2.10 3.43 7.50
CA GLY A 164 -3.27 3.05 8.31
C GLY A 164 -3.11 3.32 9.82
N ALA A 165 -4.08 2.82 10.61
CA ALA A 165 -4.24 3.15 12.02
C ALA A 165 -3.08 2.69 12.93
N TYR A 166 -2.51 1.51 12.65
CA TYR A 166 -1.44 0.88 13.45
C TYR A 166 -0.10 1.04 12.75
N SER A 167 0.42 2.28 12.72
CA SER A 167 1.67 2.62 12.02
C SER A 167 2.53 3.59 12.82
N LEU A 168 3.84 3.59 12.53
CA LEU A 168 4.77 4.58 13.06
C LEU A 168 4.52 5.96 12.45
N ASP A 169 4.17 6.06 11.16
CA ASP A 169 3.84 7.31 10.49
C ASP A 169 2.75 8.07 11.27
N ARG A 170 1.70 7.34 11.69
CA ARG A 170 0.63 7.93 12.49
C ARG A 170 1.09 8.38 13.88
N LYS A 171 1.95 7.59 14.56
CA LYS A 171 2.49 7.97 15.88
C LYS A 171 3.38 9.20 15.78
N LEU A 172 4.13 9.35 14.69
CA LEU A 172 5.02 10.48 14.45
C LEU A 172 4.31 11.70 13.88
N LYS A 173 2.97 11.61 13.65
CA LYS A 173 2.14 12.65 13.01
C LYS A 173 2.73 13.13 11.66
N ARG A 174 3.38 12.25 10.94
CA ARG A 174 4.00 12.48 9.63
C ARG A 174 3.42 11.49 8.64
N GLU A 175 2.18 11.70 8.19
CA GLU A 175 1.70 11.06 6.98
C GLU A 175 2.25 11.85 5.78
N ILE A 176 3.26 11.27 5.11
CA ILE A 176 3.81 11.79 3.87
C ILE A 176 3.09 11.08 2.72
#